data_5c7a52d679978c847336d982fc4d10b5
#
_entry.id   5c7a52d679978c847336d982fc4d10b5
#
_cell.length_a   1.000
_cell.length_b   1.000
_cell.length_c   1.000
_cell.angle_alpha   90.00
_cell.angle_beta   90.00
_cell.angle_gamma   90.00
#
_symmetry.space_group_name_H-M   'P 1'
#
loop_
_entity.id
_entity.type
_entity.pdbx_description
1 polymer ?
#
loop_
_entity_poly.entity_id
_entity_poly.type
_entity_poly.pdbx_seq_one_letter_code
_entity_poly.pdbx_strand_id
1 'polypeptide(L)'
;MRIYQITELPNPQMNVIIHPSYFPSISHFLAIAKADVVTFEMEDNFQKQTNRNRVYIYSPNGIQLLNVPVKHSKEAHQRTKDVKLETAFDWQKQHFKSLEAAYRTSPFFEYFEDDIRPVFQKKHTFLMDLNLETMSIISKCLRLEFDYNETTEYFHKITDKKDFRNLINGKKDTAVFEPYTQVFGEKHGYLNNLSILDLLFNEGRYALEYLKKQQL
;
A
#
# COMPACT_ATOMS: atom_id res chain seq x y z
N MET A 1 -15.35 -8.54 -51.92
CA MET A 1 -15.70 -8.66 -50.49
C MET A 1 -14.61 -7.92 -49.71
N ARG A 2 -14.88 -6.70 -49.22
CA ARG A 2 -13.92 -5.91 -48.43
C ARG A 2 -14.07 -6.32 -46.98
N ILE A 3 -13.05 -6.96 -46.41
CA ILE A 3 -12.96 -7.22 -45.01
C ILE A 3 -12.59 -5.90 -44.32
N TYR A 4 -13.53 -5.29 -43.61
CA TYR A 4 -13.22 -4.18 -42.73
C TYR A 4 -12.47 -4.74 -41.53
N GLN A 5 -11.18 -4.42 -41.42
CA GLN A 5 -10.46 -4.60 -40.17
C GLN A 5 -11.12 -3.68 -39.15
N ILE A 6 -11.74 -4.29 -38.13
CA ILE A 6 -12.18 -3.58 -36.94
C ILE A 6 -10.88 -3.21 -36.23
N THR A 7 -10.43 -1.98 -36.40
CA THR A 7 -9.42 -1.39 -35.52
C THR A 7 -10.06 -1.32 -34.13
N GLU A 8 -9.64 -2.18 -33.22
CA GLU A 8 -9.99 -2.05 -31.81
C GLU A 8 -9.60 -0.64 -31.39
N LEU A 9 -10.57 0.14 -30.90
CA LEU A 9 -10.30 1.42 -30.29
C LEU A 9 -9.35 1.15 -29.12
N PRO A 10 -8.27 1.94 -28.95
CA PRO A 10 -7.38 1.76 -27.82
C PRO A 10 -8.21 1.82 -26.54
N ASN A 11 -8.04 0.82 -25.70
CA ASN A 11 -8.70 0.76 -24.39
C ASN A 11 -8.40 2.07 -23.66
N PRO A 12 -9.41 2.79 -23.12
CA PRO A 12 -9.16 4.08 -22.49
C PRO A 12 -8.11 3.90 -21.39
N GLN A 13 -7.02 4.66 -21.50
CA GLN A 13 -5.90 4.60 -20.57
C GLN A 13 -6.38 4.97 -19.17
N MET A 14 -6.14 4.07 -18.19
CA MET A 14 -6.54 4.30 -16.81
C MET A 14 -5.42 5.02 -16.04
N ASN A 15 -5.48 6.35 -16.03
CA ASN A 15 -4.62 7.16 -15.19
C ASN A 15 -5.21 7.33 -13.81
N VAL A 16 -4.42 7.13 -12.76
CA VAL A 16 -4.88 7.22 -11.37
C VAL A 16 -4.06 8.24 -10.57
N ILE A 17 -4.68 8.83 -9.54
CA ILE A 17 -3.98 9.59 -8.52
C ILE A 17 -4.22 8.96 -7.15
N ILE A 18 -3.13 8.78 -6.37
CA ILE A 18 -3.16 8.04 -5.11
C ILE A 18 -2.06 8.56 -4.17
N HIS A 19 -2.23 8.40 -2.87
CA HIS A 19 -1.19 8.77 -1.89
C HIS A 19 -0.15 7.67 -1.72
N PRO A 20 1.14 7.98 -1.58
CA PRO A 20 2.10 7.04 -1.03
C PRO A 20 1.74 6.68 0.43
N SER A 21 1.79 5.40 0.77
CA SER A 21 1.45 4.93 2.12
C SER A 21 2.36 3.81 2.61
N TYR A 22 2.44 3.67 3.94
CA TYR A 22 3.29 2.68 4.59
C TYR A 22 2.72 1.28 4.44
N PHE A 23 3.39 0.41 3.68
CA PHE A 23 2.92 -0.94 3.34
C PHE A 23 1.42 -0.97 3.03
N PRO A 24 1.00 -0.40 1.89
CA PRO A 24 -0.39 -0.10 1.55
C PRO A 24 -1.35 -1.28 1.71
N SER A 25 -2.65 -0.98 1.78
CA SER A 25 -3.70 -2.00 1.75
C SER A 25 -3.82 -2.67 0.37
N ILE A 26 -4.51 -3.80 0.33
CA ILE A 26 -4.79 -4.54 -0.92
C ILE A 26 -5.51 -3.63 -1.93
N SER A 27 -6.52 -2.87 -1.52
CA SER A 27 -7.23 -1.92 -2.40
C SER A 27 -6.30 -0.89 -3.02
N HIS A 28 -5.34 -0.40 -2.25
CA HIS A 28 -4.37 0.58 -2.71
C HIS A 28 -3.47 0.01 -3.81
N PHE A 29 -2.92 -1.20 -3.61
CA PHE A 29 -2.11 -1.87 -4.63
C PHE A 29 -2.94 -2.36 -5.82
N LEU A 30 -4.21 -2.68 -5.61
CA LEU A 30 -5.13 -3.01 -6.69
C LEU A 30 -5.32 -1.82 -7.65
N ALA A 31 -5.50 -0.60 -7.09
CA ALA A 31 -5.59 0.62 -7.91
C ALA A 31 -4.34 0.81 -8.78
N ILE A 32 -3.15 0.58 -8.20
CA ILE A 32 -1.87 0.68 -8.91
C ILE A 32 -1.72 -0.43 -9.95
N ALA A 33 -2.06 -1.68 -9.60
CA ALA A 33 -1.89 -2.83 -10.50
C ALA A 33 -2.79 -2.79 -11.75
N LYS A 34 -3.85 -1.97 -11.71
CA LYS A 34 -4.77 -1.76 -12.85
C LYS A 34 -4.53 -0.45 -13.60
N ALA A 35 -3.65 0.41 -13.09
CA ALA A 35 -3.35 1.68 -13.73
C ALA A 35 -2.34 1.52 -14.86
N ASP A 36 -2.52 2.30 -15.93
CA ASP A 36 -1.50 2.48 -16.95
C ASP A 36 -0.45 3.52 -16.51
N VAL A 37 -0.90 4.58 -15.83
CA VAL A 37 -0.02 5.59 -15.22
C VAL A 37 -0.51 5.93 -13.83
N VAL A 38 0.40 5.90 -12.87
CA VAL A 38 0.17 6.29 -11.48
C VAL A 38 0.66 7.72 -11.25
N THR A 39 -0.14 8.55 -10.57
CA THR A 39 0.33 9.83 -10.06
C THR A 39 0.32 9.78 -8.54
N PHE A 40 1.47 9.99 -7.91
CA PHE A 40 1.55 10.09 -6.47
C PHE A 40 1.24 11.51 -6.00
N GLU A 41 0.29 11.63 -5.05
CA GLU A 41 -0.03 12.89 -4.40
C GLU A 41 1.02 13.21 -3.33
N MET A 42 1.84 14.21 -3.60
CA MET A 42 2.96 14.62 -2.74
C MET A 42 2.69 15.90 -1.94
N GLU A 43 1.66 16.68 -2.33
CA GLU A 43 1.48 18.04 -1.86
C GLU A 43 0.31 18.21 -0.87
N ASP A 44 -0.31 17.10 -0.45
CA ASP A 44 -1.40 17.12 0.52
C ASP A 44 -0.93 17.41 1.95
N ASN A 45 -1.87 17.80 2.80
CA ASN A 45 -1.63 17.97 4.23
C ASN A 45 -1.75 16.64 4.99
N PHE A 46 -0.83 16.43 5.93
CA PHE A 46 -0.84 15.25 6.78
C PHE A 46 -2.12 15.13 7.61
N GLN A 47 -2.76 13.98 7.50
CA GLN A 47 -3.94 13.65 8.29
C GLN A 47 -3.63 12.50 9.24
N LYS A 48 -3.81 12.77 10.53
CA LYS A 48 -3.67 11.76 11.59
C LYS A 48 -4.68 10.63 11.39
N GLN A 49 -4.33 9.45 11.88
CA GLN A 49 -5.20 8.27 11.87
C GLN A 49 -5.57 7.75 10.46
N THR A 50 -4.68 7.93 9.50
CA THR A 50 -4.80 7.39 8.14
C THR A 50 -3.66 6.41 7.85
N ASN A 51 -3.76 5.69 6.72
CA ASN A 51 -2.74 4.73 6.29
C ASN A 51 -1.43 5.38 5.81
N ARG A 52 -1.29 6.73 5.92
CA ARG A 52 0.00 7.39 5.69
C ARG A 52 1.10 6.87 6.61
N ASN A 53 0.76 6.63 7.89
CA ASN A 53 1.69 6.12 8.89
C ASN A 53 1.14 4.92 9.66
N ARG A 54 0.14 4.22 9.12
CA ARG A 54 -0.51 3.06 9.74
C ARG A 54 -0.63 1.93 8.77
N VAL A 55 -0.47 0.71 9.30
CA VAL A 55 -0.72 -0.52 8.55
C VAL A 55 -1.44 -1.52 9.45
N TYR A 56 -2.36 -2.28 8.87
CA TYR A 56 -3.10 -3.34 9.55
C TYR A 56 -2.65 -4.69 9.03
N ILE A 57 -2.22 -5.56 9.94
CA ILE A 57 -1.74 -6.92 9.66
C ILE A 57 -2.61 -7.94 10.38
N TYR A 58 -2.52 -9.22 9.96
CA TYR A 58 -3.17 -10.32 10.63
C TYR A 58 -2.23 -10.93 11.67
N SER A 59 -2.52 -10.79 12.94
CA SER A 59 -1.75 -11.34 14.05
C SER A 59 -2.45 -12.55 14.68
N PRO A 60 -1.77 -13.33 15.55
CA PRO A 60 -2.41 -14.42 16.32
C PRO A 60 -3.64 -14.00 17.13
N ASN A 61 -3.80 -12.71 17.39
CA ASN A 61 -4.92 -12.12 18.14
C ASN A 61 -5.93 -11.35 17.24
N GLY A 62 -5.91 -11.59 15.93
CA GLY A 62 -6.74 -10.89 14.97
C GLY A 62 -6.03 -9.67 14.35
N ILE A 63 -6.79 -8.63 14.02
CA ILE A 63 -6.23 -7.41 13.41
C ILE A 63 -5.25 -6.73 14.38
N GLN A 64 -4.03 -6.47 13.90
CA GLN A 64 -3.03 -5.69 14.62
C GLN A 64 -2.69 -4.43 13.83
N LEU A 65 -2.74 -3.29 14.53
CA LEU A 65 -2.27 -2.01 13.99
C LEU A 65 -0.78 -1.83 14.29
N LEU A 66 0.02 -1.57 13.26
CA LEU A 66 1.39 -1.07 13.38
C LEU A 66 1.38 0.41 13.00
N ASN A 67 1.88 1.26 13.88
CA ASN A 67 1.86 2.70 13.71
C ASN A 67 3.27 3.26 13.71
N VAL A 68 3.66 3.88 12.60
CA VAL A 68 4.92 4.61 12.47
C VAL A 68 4.82 5.91 13.26
N PRO A 69 5.65 6.11 14.29
CA PRO A 69 5.61 7.32 15.09
C PRO A 69 6.16 8.52 14.31
N VAL A 70 5.48 9.65 14.40
CA VAL A 70 5.88 10.89 13.73
C VAL A 70 6.05 12.01 14.73
N LYS A 71 6.98 12.93 14.47
CA LYS A 71 7.21 14.10 15.31
C LYS A 71 6.00 15.02 15.28
N HIS A 72 5.63 15.51 16.44
CA HIS A 72 4.57 16.51 16.57
C HIS A 72 5.02 17.83 15.92
N SER A 73 4.22 18.33 14.97
CA SER A 73 4.36 19.69 14.47
C SER A 73 3.35 20.61 15.17
N LYS A 74 3.75 21.85 15.39
CA LYS A 74 2.86 22.94 15.84
C LYS A 74 2.13 23.59 14.66
N GLU A 75 2.50 23.26 13.43
CA GLU A 75 1.88 23.78 12.21
C GLU A 75 0.50 23.16 12.01
N ALA A 76 -0.49 24.01 11.78
CA ALA A 76 -1.88 23.59 11.59
C ALA A 76 -2.08 22.74 10.31
N HIS A 77 -1.23 22.94 9.29
CA HIS A 77 -1.33 22.33 7.98
C HIS A 77 0.04 21.86 7.47
N GLN A 78 0.70 20.97 8.25
CA GLN A 78 1.96 20.38 7.82
C GLN A 78 1.74 19.49 6.58
N ARG A 79 2.52 19.69 5.53
CA ARG A 79 2.49 18.82 4.34
C ARG A 79 2.99 17.42 4.69
N THR A 80 2.40 16.39 4.08
CA THR A 80 2.78 15.00 4.34
C THR A 80 4.25 14.74 4.05
N LYS A 81 4.81 15.35 3.01
CA LYS A 81 6.23 15.22 2.64
C LYS A 81 7.20 15.79 3.70
N ASP A 82 6.75 16.75 4.52
CA ASP A 82 7.58 17.41 5.54
C ASP A 82 7.47 16.73 6.92
N VAL A 83 6.65 15.68 7.04
CA VAL A 83 6.46 14.94 8.29
C VAL A 83 7.71 14.13 8.62
N LYS A 84 8.36 14.48 9.75
CA LYS A 84 9.54 13.75 10.25
C LYS A 84 9.13 12.58 11.14
N LEU A 85 9.88 11.50 11.02
CA LEU A 85 9.73 10.33 11.88
C LEU A 85 10.26 10.61 13.28
N GLU A 86 9.58 10.02 14.29
CA GLU A 86 10.08 9.99 15.66
C GLU A 86 11.05 8.81 15.83
N THR A 87 12.23 9.09 16.33
CA THR A 87 13.31 8.11 16.47
C THR A 87 13.65 7.78 17.93
N ALA A 88 12.91 8.35 18.89
CA ALA A 88 13.09 8.06 20.32
C ALA A 88 12.69 6.62 20.69
N PHE A 89 11.94 5.96 19.83
CA PHE A 89 11.47 4.58 20.03
C PHE A 89 11.99 3.68 18.93
N ASP A 90 12.34 2.45 19.26
CA ASP A 90 12.78 1.42 18.30
C ASP A 90 11.54 0.76 17.63
N TRP A 91 10.71 1.59 16.96
CA TRP A 91 9.47 1.15 16.33
C TRP A 91 9.75 0.18 15.16
N GLN A 92 10.86 0.37 14.44
CA GLN A 92 11.23 -0.49 13.32
C GLN A 92 11.44 -1.94 13.79
N LYS A 93 12.20 -2.13 14.86
CA LYS A 93 12.39 -3.46 15.45
C LYS A 93 11.09 -4.07 15.96
N GLN A 94 10.22 -3.24 16.58
CA GLN A 94 8.90 -3.71 17.04
C GLN A 94 8.01 -4.15 15.86
N HIS A 95 7.96 -3.36 14.78
CA HIS A 95 7.19 -3.72 13.60
C HIS A 95 7.71 -5.01 12.96
N PHE A 96 9.03 -5.12 12.78
CA PHE A 96 9.60 -6.33 12.19
C PHE A 96 9.30 -7.57 13.03
N LYS A 97 9.45 -7.51 14.37
CA LYS A 97 9.05 -8.59 15.28
C LYS A 97 7.56 -8.94 15.19
N SER A 98 6.71 -7.93 14.97
CA SER A 98 5.27 -8.17 14.77
C SER A 98 5.01 -8.91 13.45
N LEU A 99 5.74 -8.59 12.38
CA LEU A 99 5.66 -9.32 11.10
C LEU A 99 6.16 -10.76 11.25
N GLU A 100 7.28 -10.97 11.95
CA GLU A 100 7.79 -12.32 12.26
C GLU A 100 6.75 -13.15 13.02
N ALA A 101 6.16 -12.59 14.09
CA ALA A 101 5.14 -13.27 14.88
C ALA A 101 3.85 -13.55 14.10
N ALA A 102 3.50 -12.68 13.15
CA ALA A 102 2.30 -12.80 12.34
C ALA A 102 2.46 -13.79 11.17
N TYR A 103 3.64 -13.80 10.52
CA TYR A 103 3.77 -14.43 9.22
C TYR A 103 4.88 -15.47 9.10
N ARG A 104 5.64 -15.78 10.17
CA ARG A 104 6.71 -16.80 10.13
C ARG A 104 6.22 -18.17 9.59
N THR A 105 4.96 -18.52 9.86
CA THR A 105 4.33 -19.76 9.38
C THR A 105 3.61 -19.63 8.05
N SER A 106 3.58 -18.43 7.44
CA SER A 106 2.99 -18.26 6.11
C SER A 106 3.92 -18.86 5.04
N PRO A 107 3.36 -19.30 3.89
CA PRO A 107 4.14 -20.01 2.87
C PRO A 107 5.30 -19.22 2.27
N PHE A 108 5.22 -17.87 2.26
CA PHE A 108 6.17 -17.05 1.51
C PHE A 108 6.87 -15.98 2.36
N PHE A 109 6.70 -15.92 3.69
CA PHE A 109 7.37 -14.94 4.52
C PHE A 109 8.89 -15.04 4.40
N GLU A 110 9.46 -16.24 4.57
CA GLU A 110 10.91 -16.46 4.50
C GLU A 110 11.48 -16.10 3.12
N TYR A 111 10.68 -16.28 2.07
CA TYR A 111 11.11 -15.94 0.70
C TYR A 111 11.27 -14.43 0.50
N PHE A 112 10.40 -13.60 1.11
CA PHE A 112 10.42 -12.14 0.96
C PHE A 112 11.06 -11.41 2.13
N GLU A 113 11.43 -12.10 3.19
CA GLU A 113 11.98 -11.52 4.40
C GLU A 113 13.21 -10.65 4.11
N ASP A 114 14.14 -11.15 3.29
CA ASP A 114 15.39 -10.44 2.98
C ASP A 114 15.18 -9.19 2.11
N ASP A 115 14.14 -9.16 1.27
CA ASP A 115 13.78 -7.96 0.50
C ASP A 115 13.15 -6.87 1.40
N ILE A 116 12.38 -7.26 2.42
CA ILE A 116 11.61 -6.34 3.27
C ILE A 116 12.40 -5.88 4.50
N ARG A 117 13.24 -6.73 5.08
CA ARG A 117 14.03 -6.45 6.29
C ARG A 117 14.84 -5.14 6.23
N PRO A 118 15.46 -4.74 5.10
CA PRO A 118 16.23 -3.49 5.03
C PRO A 118 15.44 -2.24 5.40
N VAL A 119 14.12 -2.19 5.13
CA VAL A 119 13.24 -1.06 5.55
C VAL A 119 13.30 -0.83 7.05
N PHE A 120 13.43 -1.90 7.83
CA PHE A 120 13.44 -1.86 9.30
C PHE A 120 14.85 -1.66 9.89
N GLN A 121 15.88 -1.68 9.06
CA GLN A 121 17.28 -1.47 9.47
C GLN A 121 17.79 -0.09 9.07
N LYS A 122 17.26 0.47 7.98
CA LYS A 122 17.63 1.79 7.46
C LYS A 122 16.98 2.90 8.29
N LYS A 123 17.73 3.97 8.55
CA LYS A 123 17.20 5.18 9.18
C LYS A 123 16.48 6.04 8.13
N HIS A 124 15.24 6.35 8.39
CA HIS A 124 14.45 7.28 7.59
C HIS A 124 14.25 8.59 8.36
N THR A 125 14.30 9.72 7.68
CA THR A 125 14.04 11.03 8.26
C THR A 125 12.60 11.46 8.06
N PHE A 126 12.08 11.28 6.85
CA PHE A 126 10.72 11.69 6.48
C PHE A 126 9.81 10.50 6.26
N LEU A 127 8.53 10.70 6.61
CA LEU A 127 7.50 9.69 6.41
C LEU A 127 7.29 9.37 4.92
N MET A 128 7.37 10.39 4.06
CA MET A 128 7.17 10.22 2.62
C MET A 128 8.23 9.30 2.01
N ASP A 129 9.52 9.49 2.38
CA ASP A 129 10.61 8.64 1.89
C ASP A 129 10.40 7.17 2.28
N LEU A 130 9.98 6.93 3.53
CA LEU A 130 9.64 5.59 4.01
C LEU A 130 8.48 4.98 3.20
N ASN A 131 7.43 5.76 2.95
CA ASN A 131 6.28 5.29 2.20
C ASN A 131 6.64 4.92 0.76
N LEU A 132 7.37 5.78 0.05
CA LEU A 132 7.83 5.51 -1.31
C LEU A 132 8.74 4.28 -1.35
N GLU A 133 9.65 4.12 -0.38
CA GLU A 133 10.52 2.95 -0.31
C GLU A 133 9.72 1.67 -0.08
N THR A 134 8.74 1.66 0.84
CA THR A 134 7.90 0.47 1.06
C THR A 134 7.08 0.11 -0.17
N MET A 135 6.55 1.08 -0.90
CA MET A 135 5.83 0.85 -2.15
C MET A 135 6.73 0.27 -3.24
N SER A 136 7.94 0.82 -3.39
CA SER A 136 8.93 0.33 -4.36
C SER A 136 9.33 -1.13 -4.08
N ILE A 137 9.59 -1.46 -2.81
CA ILE A 137 9.95 -2.83 -2.42
C ILE A 137 8.81 -3.81 -2.69
N ILE A 138 7.59 -3.44 -2.33
CA ILE A 138 6.42 -4.31 -2.58
C ILE A 138 6.18 -4.48 -4.08
N SER A 139 6.31 -3.42 -4.88
CA SER A 139 6.20 -3.51 -6.34
C SER A 139 7.23 -4.49 -6.92
N LYS A 140 8.47 -4.42 -6.44
CA LYS A 140 9.53 -5.38 -6.82
C LYS A 140 9.16 -6.81 -6.43
N CYS A 141 8.69 -7.04 -5.20
CA CYS A 141 8.27 -8.37 -4.71
C CYS A 141 7.11 -8.94 -5.54
N LEU A 142 6.15 -8.09 -5.92
CA LEU A 142 5.02 -8.45 -6.78
C LEU A 142 5.40 -8.59 -8.27
N ARG A 143 6.61 -8.19 -8.66
CA ARG A 143 7.02 -8.04 -10.07
C ARG A 143 6.06 -7.15 -10.85
N LEU A 144 5.59 -6.09 -10.21
CA LEU A 144 4.71 -5.09 -10.78
C LEU A 144 5.54 -3.87 -11.19
N GLU A 145 5.70 -3.67 -12.48
CA GLU A 145 6.30 -2.47 -13.06
C GLU A 145 5.18 -1.51 -13.43
N PHE A 146 5.34 -0.23 -13.12
CA PHE A 146 4.42 0.84 -13.52
C PHE A 146 5.15 2.16 -13.61
N ASP A 147 4.74 2.99 -14.56
CA ASP A 147 5.20 4.36 -14.66
C ASP A 147 4.47 5.25 -13.68
N TYR A 148 5.21 6.18 -13.04
CA TYR A 148 4.58 7.12 -12.13
C TYR A 148 5.07 8.55 -12.32
N ASN A 149 4.19 9.47 -11.98
CA ASN A 149 4.45 10.90 -11.85
C ASN A 149 4.21 11.34 -10.40
N GLU A 150 4.69 12.51 -10.04
CA GLU A 150 4.45 13.14 -8.75
C GLU A 150 3.70 14.45 -8.96
N THR A 151 2.78 14.79 -8.03
CA THR A 151 2.14 16.09 -8.06
C THR A 151 3.13 17.16 -7.60
N THR A 152 3.03 18.36 -8.18
CA THR A 152 3.75 19.57 -7.75
C THR A 152 2.83 20.55 -7.03
N GLU A 153 1.52 20.34 -7.12
CA GLU A 153 0.47 21.12 -6.48
C GLU A 153 -0.68 20.21 -6.02
N TYR A 154 -1.39 20.63 -4.99
CA TYR A 154 -2.57 19.91 -4.51
C TYR A 154 -3.85 20.49 -5.11
N PHE A 155 -4.63 19.64 -5.77
CA PHE A 155 -5.97 19.98 -6.27
C PHE A 155 -7.04 19.21 -5.51
N HIS A 156 -8.03 19.93 -4.97
CA HIS A 156 -9.17 19.30 -4.29
C HIS A 156 -9.97 18.38 -5.21
N LYS A 157 -10.18 18.81 -6.45
CA LYS A 157 -10.96 18.09 -7.46
C LYS A 157 -10.05 17.69 -8.62
N ILE A 158 -10.04 16.41 -8.93
CA ILE A 158 -9.33 15.81 -10.06
C ILE A 158 -10.36 15.40 -11.10
N THR A 159 -10.13 15.76 -12.38
CA THR A 159 -11.07 15.51 -13.48
C THR A 159 -10.46 14.72 -14.63
N ASP A 160 -9.13 14.65 -14.68
CA ASP A 160 -8.33 14.02 -15.75
C ASP A 160 -7.79 12.64 -15.37
N LYS A 161 -7.97 12.23 -14.12
CA LYS A 161 -7.51 10.94 -13.57
C LYS A 161 -8.56 10.36 -12.64
N LYS A 162 -8.54 9.04 -12.45
CA LYS A 162 -9.36 8.39 -11.42
C LYS A 162 -8.76 8.68 -10.04
N ASP A 163 -9.53 9.36 -9.19
CA ASP A 163 -9.09 9.81 -7.87
C ASP A 163 -9.28 8.71 -6.83
N PHE A 164 -8.17 8.07 -6.43
CA PHE A 164 -8.10 7.06 -5.38
C PHE A 164 -7.46 7.57 -4.08
N ARG A 165 -7.32 8.88 -3.92
CA ARG A 165 -6.75 9.46 -2.69
C ARG A 165 -7.55 9.14 -1.43
N ASN A 166 -8.84 8.83 -1.57
CA ASN A 166 -9.69 8.39 -0.46
C ASN A 166 -9.25 7.06 0.17
N LEU A 167 -8.56 6.17 -0.57
CA LEU A 167 -8.07 4.87 -0.06
C LEU A 167 -7.06 5.01 1.07
N ILE A 168 -6.40 6.17 1.20
CA ILE A 168 -5.51 6.46 2.32
C ILE A 168 -6.25 6.45 3.67
N ASN A 169 -7.56 6.62 3.67
CA ASN A 169 -8.39 6.53 4.86
C ASN A 169 -9.08 5.16 4.92
N GLY A 170 -8.42 4.17 5.52
CA GLY A 170 -8.94 2.81 5.60
C GLY A 170 -10.33 2.67 6.21
N LYS A 171 -10.82 3.66 7.00
CA LYS A 171 -12.19 3.66 7.52
C LYS A 171 -13.24 3.99 6.45
N LYS A 172 -12.83 4.62 5.36
CA LYS A 172 -13.70 4.98 4.24
C LYS A 172 -13.57 4.02 3.06
N ASP A 173 -12.63 3.10 3.15
CA ASP A 173 -12.42 2.07 2.15
C ASP A 173 -13.41 0.93 2.39
N THR A 174 -14.35 0.78 1.48
CA THR A 174 -15.43 -0.23 1.54
C THR A 174 -15.22 -1.37 0.54
N ALA A 175 -14.04 -1.44 -0.09
CA ALA A 175 -13.74 -2.50 -1.03
C ALA A 175 -13.80 -3.89 -0.37
N VAL A 176 -14.43 -4.83 -1.06
CA VAL A 176 -14.54 -6.23 -0.62
C VAL A 176 -13.90 -7.12 -1.67
N PHE A 177 -13.04 -8.02 -1.23
CA PHE A 177 -12.26 -8.89 -2.09
C PHE A 177 -12.62 -10.36 -1.88
N GLU A 178 -12.41 -11.17 -2.92
CA GLU A 178 -12.51 -12.61 -2.82
C GLU A 178 -11.56 -13.13 -1.73
N PRO A 179 -12.03 -14.03 -0.85
CA PRO A 179 -11.16 -14.60 0.17
C PRO A 179 -9.96 -15.37 -0.42
N TYR A 180 -8.81 -15.24 0.22
CA TYR A 180 -7.63 -16.08 0.05
C TYR A 180 -7.22 -16.71 1.38
N THR A 181 -6.37 -17.72 1.36
CA THR A 181 -5.91 -18.39 2.58
C THR A 181 -5.06 -17.44 3.43
N GLN A 182 -5.44 -17.21 4.68
CA GLN A 182 -4.70 -16.40 5.66
C GLN A 182 -4.26 -17.26 6.85
N VAL A 183 -3.06 -16.98 7.40
CA VAL A 183 -2.42 -17.79 8.45
C VAL A 183 -3.35 -18.10 9.62
N PHE A 184 -4.17 -17.14 10.03
CA PHE A 184 -5.07 -17.30 11.18
C PHE A 184 -6.55 -17.40 10.78
N GLY A 185 -6.83 -17.69 9.50
CA GLY A 185 -8.20 -17.78 8.95
C GLY A 185 -9.08 -18.79 9.66
N GLU A 186 -8.54 -19.93 10.08
CA GLU A 186 -9.26 -20.93 10.87
C GLU A 186 -9.70 -20.42 12.25
N LYS A 187 -8.89 -19.52 12.85
CA LYS A 187 -9.13 -19.00 14.21
C LYS A 187 -10.08 -17.80 14.24
N HIS A 188 -9.92 -16.88 13.29
CA HIS A 188 -10.60 -15.57 13.32
C HIS A 188 -11.42 -15.26 12.06
N GLY A 189 -11.47 -16.18 11.09
CA GLY A 189 -12.10 -15.96 9.79
C GLY A 189 -11.24 -15.13 8.84
N TYR A 190 -11.79 -14.84 7.67
CA TYR A 190 -11.15 -13.99 6.68
C TYR A 190 -11.20 -12.52 7.08
N LEU A 191 -10.05 -11.85 7.06
CA LEU A 191 -9.92 -10.41 7.30
C LEU A 191 -9.67 -9.70 5.97
N ASN A 192 -10.67 -8.95 5.52
CA ASN A 192 -10.65 -8.25 4.25
C ASN A 192 -9.71 -7.03 4.26
N ASN A 193 -9.08 -6.76 3.13
CA ASN A 193 -8.35 -5.51 2.83
C ASN A 193 -7.28 -5.12 3.86
N LEU A 194 -6.50 -6.09 4.31
CA LEU A 194 -5.31 -5.85 5.13
C LEU A 194 -4.17 -5.23 4.29
N SER A 195 -3.03 -5.04 4.92
CA SER A 195 -1.79 -4.70 4.19
C SER A 195 -1.54 -5.67 3.05
N ILE A 196 -0.98 -5.16 1.96
CA ILE A 196 -0.47 -5.96 0.85
C ILE A 196 0.54 -7.03 1.30
N LEU A 197 1.19 -6.82 2.46
CA LEU A 197 2.09 -7.81 3.06
C LEU A 197 1.35 -9.12 3.39
N ASP A 198 0.09 -9.02 3.86
CA ASP A 198 -0.70 -10.22 4.16
C ASP A 198 -0.93 -11.05 2.89
N LEU A 199 -1.33 -10.41 1.81
CA LEU A 199 -1.50 -11.07 0.51
C LEU A 199 -0.17 -11.63 -0.02
N LEU A 200 0.90 -10.85 0.04
CA LEU A 200 2.22 -11.24 -0.46
C LEU A 200 2.75 -12.48 0.27
N PHE A 201 2.65 -12.51 1.61
CA PHE A 201 3.17 -13.63 2.40
C PHE A 201 2.32 -14.90 2.31
N ASN A 202 1.05 -14.80 1.96
CA ASN A 202 0.17 -15.95 1.81
C ASN A 202 0.09 -16.46 0.35
N GLU A 203 0.06 -15.57 -0.65
CA GLU A 203 -0.11 -15.92 -2.07
C GLU A 203 1.20 -15.89 -2.89
N GLY A 204 2.24 -15.21 -2.39
CA GLY A 204 3.56 -15.17 -3.02
C GLY A 204 3.49 -14.64 -4.45
N ARG A 205 3.99 -15.44 -5.39
CA ARG A 205 4.01 -15.10 -6.83
C ARG A 205 2.62 -14.92 -7.45
N TYR A 206 1.58 -15.44 -6.83
CA TYR A 206 0.20 -15.31 -7.31
C TYR A 206 -0.50 -14.04 -6.82
N ALA A 207 0.12 -13.28 -5.91
CA ALA A 207 -0.46 -12.07 -5.35
C ALA A 207 -0.82 -11.03 -6.42
N LEU A 208 0.03 -10.83 -7.43
CA LEU A 208 -0.27 -9.91 -8.54
C LEU A 208 -1.45 -10.39 -9.38
N GLU A 209 -1.53 -11.70 -9.68
CA GLU A 209 -2.65 -12.29 -10.42
C GLU A 209 -3.95 -12.14 -9.63
N TYR A 210 -3.91 -12.39 -8.32
CA TYR A 210 -5.05 -12.15 -7.44
C TYR A 210 -5.53 -10.69 -7.52
N LEU A 211 -4.61 -9.71 -7.38
CA LEU A 211 -4.96 -8.29 -7.51
C LEU A 211 -5.66 -7.98 -8.84
N LYS A 212 -5.11 -8.46 -9.96
CA LYS A 212 -5.66 -8.17 -11.30
C LYS A 212 -7.08 -8.73 -11.51
N LYS A 213 -7.46 -9.79 -10.80
CA LYS A 213 -8.81 -10.38 -10.85
C LYS A 213 -9.84 -9.61 -10.03
N GLN A 214 -9.43 -8.84 -9.01
CA GLN A 214 -10.34 -8.10 -8.14
C GLN A 214 -10.90 -6.82 -8.81
N GLN A 215 -11.92 -6.23 -8.20
CA GLN A 215 -12.55 -4.97 -8.62
C GLN A 215 -12.49 -3.93 -7.48
N LEU A 216 -12.41 -2.63 -7.84
CA LEU A 216 -12.54 -1.47 -6.93
C LEU A 216 -13.80 -0.69 -7.24
#